data_a6938204fa481d8038e188ef6e460f46
#
_entry.id   a6938204fa481d8038e188ef6e460f46
#
_cell.length_a   1.000
_cell.length_b   1.000
_cell.length_c   1.000
_cell.angle_alpha   90.00
_cell.angle_beta   90.00
_cell.angle_gamma   90.00
#
_symmetry.space_group_name_H-M   'P 1'
#
loop_
_entity.id
_entity.type
_entity.pdbx_description
1 polymer ?
#
loop_
_entity_poly.entity_id
_entity_poly.type
_entity_poly.pdbx_seq_one_letter_code
_entity_poly.pdbx_strand_id
1 'polypeptide(L)'
;MKRSLTILMVVAVVVLLALPRPAAAGVKFGLKGGANVANVNGDIGTALENWKSRVGFCAGVFLELNFGRILTIQPEALYTVKGADTGTGKLTFDYIEFPILLKVRIPTGSIHPFVFAGPAFGFRLDALVDGVKINDMPPADYSAVLGGGLQLGRSIHIDVRYTMGLQKLEIPDIDTIDLKNSVLSATLGLAF
;
A
#
# COMPACT_ATOMS: atom_id res chain seq x y z
N MET A 1 8.11 16.96 16.26
CA MET A 1 7.66 15.75 15.56
C MET A 1 7.82 15.80 14.04
N LYS A 2 7.37 16.85 13.30
CA LYS A 2 7.52 16.92 11.83
C LYS A 2 8.96 16.81 11.32
N ARG A 3 9.93 17.49 11.98
CA ARG A 3 11.37 17.44 11.61
C ARG A 3 11.99 16.04 11.78
N SER A 4 11.62 15.31 12.84
CA SER A 4 12.15 13.95 13.07
C SER A 4 11.66 12.95 12.03
N LEU A 5 10.42 13.09 11.56
CA LEU A 5 9.85 12.25 10.50
C LEU A 5 10.53 12.50 9.17
N THR A 6 10.79 13.77 8.82
CA THR A 6 11.53 14.15 7.60
C THR A 6 12.96 13.59 7.63
N ILE A 7 13.64 13.69 8.79
CA ILE A 7 15.00 13.14 8.95
C ILE A 7 14.98 11.62 8.80
N LEU A 8 14.02 10.91 9.40
CA LEU A 8 13.88 9.46 9.28
C LEU A 8 13.64 9.04 7.83
N MET A 9 12.82 9.78 7.11
CA MET A 9 12.50 9.55 5.71
C MET A 9 13.74 9.77 4.81
N VAL A 10 14.48 10.84 5.03
CA VAL A 10 15.74 11.12 4.32
C VAL A 10 16.79 10.06 4.64
N VAL A 11 16.94 9.65 5.89
CA VAL A 11 17.86 8.58 6.30
C VAL A 11 17.47 7.25 5.66
N ALA A 12 16.18 6.90 5.62
CA ALA A 12 15.71 5.66 4.96
C ALA A 12 16.04 5.67 3.46
N VAL A 13 15.83 6.80 2.77
CA VAL A 13 16.17 6.96 1.36
C VAL A 13 17.70 6.89 1.14
N VAL A 14 18.48 7.55 2.00
CA VAL A 14 19.96 7.52 1.92
C VAL A 14 20.49 6.12 2.19
N VAL A 15 19.95 5.40 3.18
CA VAL A 15 20.33 3.99 3.47
C VAL A 15 19.97 3.09 2.28
N LEU A 16 18.79 3.28 1.66
CA LEU A 16 18.39 2.52 0.46
C LEU A 16 19.35 2.77 -0.72
N LEU A 17 19.83 4.00 -0.89
CA LEU A 17 20.79 4.40 -1.94
C LEU A 17 22.23 3.97 -1.63
N ALA A 18 22.57 3.81 -0.34
CA ALA A 18 23.89 3.43 0.14
C ALA A 18 24.11 1.91 0.24
N LEU A 19 23.07 1.09 0.04
CA LEU A 19 23.21 -0.36 0.05
C LEU A 19 24.23 -0.79 -1.02
N PRO A 20 25.28 -1.56 -0.66
CA PRO A 20 26.27 -2.05 -1.60
C PRO A 20 25.53 -2.83 -2.70
N ARG A 21 25.75 -2.46 -3.95
CA ARG A 21 25.21 -3.18 -5.11
C ARG A 21 25.82 -4.58 -5.09
N PRO A 22 25.11 -5.64 -4.75
CA PRO A 22 25.64 -6.97 -4.91
C PRO A 22 25.88 -7.17 -6.41
N ALA A 23 27.06 -7.63 -6.80
CA ALA A 23 27.50 -7.76 -8.19
C ALA A 23 26.59 -8.65 -9.08
N ALA A 24 25.61 -9.32 -8.48
CA ALA A 24 24.61 -10.16 -9.15
C ALA A 24 23.17 -9.64 -9.05
N ALA A 25 22.90 -8.55 -8.32
CA ALA A 25 21.57 -8.01 -8.15
C ALA A 25 21.33 -6.86 -9.14
N GLY A 26 20.42 -7.05 -10.09
CA GLY A 26 19.92 -5.96 -10.92
C GLY A 26 19.02 -5.06 -10.07
N VAL A 27 19.45 -3.82 -9.84
CA VAL A 27 18.60 -2.79 -9.21
C VAL A 27 17.84 -2.06 -10.31
N LYS A 28 16.51 -1.96 -10.17
CA LYS A 28 15.67 -1.17 -11.05
C LYS A 28 14.85 -0.20 -10.23
N PHE A 29 14.69 0.98 -10.75
CA PHE A 29 13.74 1.97 -10.25
C PHE A 29 12.48 1.95 -11.10
N GLY A 30 11.32 2.25 -10.53
CA GLY A 30 10.08 2.30 -11.29
C GLY A 30 9.05 3.26 -10.72
N LEU A 31 8.09 3.59 -11.58
CA LEU A 31 6.89 4.35 -11.25
C LEU A 31 5.70 3.40 -11.24
N LYS A 32 4.74 3.63 -10.36
CA LYS A 32 3.53 2.81 -10.24
C LYS A 32 2.31 3.69 -10.02
N GLY A 33 1.20 3.30 -10.64
CA GLY A 33 -0.09 3.94 -10.42
C GLY A 33 -1.24 2.96 -10.59
N GLY A 34 -2.38 3.24 -9.97
CA GLY A 34 -3.53 2.35 -10.06
C GLY A 34 -4.77 2.84 -9.35
N ALA A 35 -5.79 2.00 -9.37
CA ALA A 35 -7.06 2.24 -8.69
C ALA A 35 -7.19 1.32 -7.47
N ASN A 36 -7.83 1.83 -6.44
CA ASN A 36 -8.12 1.14 -5.19
C ASN A 36 -9.63 1.04 -5.00
N VAL A 37 -10.07 -0.10 -4.50
CA VAL A 37 -11.42 -0.28 -3.95
C VAL A 37 -11.26 -0.60 -2.48
N ALA A 38 -11.60 0.36 -1.63
CA ALA A 38 -11.57 0.17 -0.19
C ALA A 38 -12.88 -0.48 0.25
N ASN A 39 -12.79 -1.49 1.09
CA ASN A 39 -13.93 -2.13 1.74
C ASN A 39 -13.68 -2.15 3.25
N VAL A 40 -14.64 -1.63 4.01
CA VAL A 40 -14.60 -1.70 5.47
C VAL A 40 -15.45 -2.90 5.88
N ASN A 41 -14.79 -4.00 6.22
CA ASN A 41 -15.46 -5.18 6.74
C ASN A 41 -15.43 -5.13 8.28
N GLY A 42 -16.59 -5.06 8.90
CA GLY A 42 -16.73 -5.15 10.35
C GLY A 42 -17.99 -5.94 10.73
N ASP A 43 -17.87 -6.72 11.76
CA ASP A 43 -18.99 -7.49 12.36
C ASP A 43 -19.83 -6.56 13.27
N ILE A 44 -20.40 -5.50 12.69
CA ILE A 44 -21.31 -4.60 13.43
C ILE A 44 -22.72 -4.74 12.86
N GLY A 45 -23.34 -5.90 12.98
CA GLY A 45 -24.76 -6.07 12.65
C GLY A 45 -25.26 -5.21 11.47
N THR A 46 -26.48 -4.72 11.55
CA THR A 46 -27.17 -3.93 10.51
C THR A 46 -26.61 -2.51 10.27
N ALA A 47 -25.65 -2.04 11.07
CA ALA A 47 -25.16 -0.64 10.97
C ALA A 47 -24.27 -0.38 9.74
N LEU A 48 -23.70 -1.42 9.11
CA LEU A 48 -22.80 -1.28 7.93
C LEU A 48 -23.49 -1.64 6.60
N GLU A 49 -24.76 -2.01 6.57
CA GLU A 49 -25.44 -2.37 5.32
C GLU A 49 -25.47 -1.25 4.27
N ASN A 50 -25.23 0.01 4.66
CA ASN A 50 -25.25 1.16 3.76
C ASN A 50 -23.85 1.68 3.37
N TRP A 51 -22.76 1.06 3.83
CA TRP A 51 -21.42 1.52 3.47
C TRP A 51 -21.02 0.99 2.09
N LYS A 52 -20.91 1.92 1.13
CA LYS A 52 -20.49 1.58 -0.24
C LYS A 52 -18.98 1.67 -0.37
N SER A 53 -18.40 0.66 -1.02
CA SER A 53 -17.00 0.69 -1.43
C SER A 53 -16.72 1.93 -2.27
N ARG A 54 -15.65 2.66 -1.95
CA ARG A 54 -15.24 3.83 -2.72
C ARG A 54 -14.01 3.49 -3.56
N VAL A 55 -14.06 3.94 -4.81
CA VAL A 55 -12.89 3.90 -5.70
C VAL A 55 -11.99 5.07 -5.36
N GLY A 56 -10.74 4.76 -5.01
CA GLY A 56 -9.64 5.69 -4.84
C GLY A 56 -8.56 5.45 -5.87
N PHE A 57 -7.43 6.12 -5.71
CA PHE A 57 -6.25 5.88 -6.55
C PHE A 57 -5.00 5.75 -5.69
N CYS A 58 -3.97 5.13 -6.25
CA CYS A 58 -2.62 5.12 -5.69
C CYS A 58 -1.61 5.48 -6.79
N ALA A 59 -0.56 6.19 -6.40
CA ALA A 59 0.55 6.50 -7.28
C ALA A 59 1.84 6.62 -6.46
N GLY A 60 2.97 6.23 -7.05
CA GLY A 60 4.24 6.34 -6.36
C GLY A 60 5.40 5.69 -7.10
N VAL A 61 6.41 5.33 -6.33
CA VAL A 61 7.67 4.80 -6.83
C VAL A 61 7.99 3.46 -6.18
N PHE A 62 8.79 2.66 -6.84
CA PHE A 62 9.30 1.40 -6.31
C PHE A 62 10.75 1.17 -6.74
N LEU A 63 11.45 0.35 -5.95
CA LEU A 63 12.74 -0.22 -6.30
C LEU A 63 12.60 -1.73 -6.42
N GLU A 64 13.28 -2.35 -7.38
CA GLU A 64 13.43 -3.79 -7.44
C GLU A 64 14.89 -4.15 -7.14
N LEU A 65 15.09 -4.91 -6.08
CA LEU A 65 16.36 -5.53 -5.74
C LEU A 65 16.27 -7.00 -6.16
N ASN A 66 16.78 -7.31 -7.35
CA ASN A 66 16.63 -8.62 -7.96
C ASN A 66 17.76 -9.56 -7.52
N PHE A 67 17.43 -10.66 -6.87
CA PHE A 67 18.33 -11.75 -6.48
C PHE A 67 18.16 -12.90 -7.46
N GLY A 68 18.99 -12.88 -8.49
CA GLY A 68 18.87 -13.80 -9.61
C GLY A 68 17.65 -13.52 -10.49
N ARG A 69 17.00 -14.57 -10.98
CA ARG A 69 15.88 -14.47 -11.95
C ARG A 69 14.51 -14.65 -11.30
N ILE A 70 14.46 -15.13 -10.07
CA ILE A 70 13.24 -15.59 -9.41
C ILE A 70 12.85 -14.65 -8.26
N LEU A 71 13.78 -14.27 -7.42
CA LEU A 71 13.51 -13.56 -6.17
C LEU A 71 13.78 -12.06 -6.33
N THR A 72 12.87 -11.22 -5.80
CA THR A 72 13.00 -9.77 -5.77
C THR A 72 12.50 -9.24 -4.45
N ILE A 73 13.25 -8.34 -3.82
CA ILE A 73 12.75 -7.49 -2.74
C ILE A 73 12.33 -6.16 -3.37
N GLN A 74 11.09 -5.75 -3.11
CA GLN A 74 10.52 -4.55 -3.74
C GLN A 74 9.97 -3.60 -2.67
N PRO A 75 10.80 -2.67 -2.15
CA PRO A 75 10.31 -1.54 -1.38
C PRO A 75 9.58 -0.54 -2.30
N GLU A 76 8.47 0.00 -1.81
CA GLU A 76 7.64 0.98 -2.51
C GLU A 76 7.39 2.20 -1.61
N ALA A 77 7.09 3.34 -2.23
CA ALA A 77 6.54 4.51 -1.57
C ALA A 77 5.34 4.99 -2.39
N LEU A 78 4.14 4.84 -1.83
CA LEU A 78 2.89 5.08 -2.52
C LEU A 78 2.08 6.16 -1.80
N TYR A 79 1.63 7.16 -2.54
CA TYR A 79 0.52 8.00 -2.12
C TYR A 79 -0.78 7.30 -2.46
N THR A 80 -1.64 7.11 -1.48
CA THR A 80 -2.87 6.33 -1.60
C THR A 80 -4.03 7.12 -1.04
N VAL A 81 -5.05 7.33 -1.87
CA VAL A 81 -6.33 7.91 -1.45
C VAL A 81 -7.31 6.76 -1.19
N LYS A 82 -7.77 6.66 0.05
CA LYS A 82 -8.77 5.70 0.50
C LYS A 82 -10.02 6.44 0.95
N GLY A 83 -11.17 5.79 0.93
CA GLY A 83 -12.39 6.42 1.44
C GLY A 83 -13.54 5.45 1.52
N ALA A 84 -14.58 5.89 2.23
CA ALA A 84 -15.88 5.23 2.28
C ALA A 84 -16.98 6.26 2.03
N ASP A 85 -18.06 5.84 1.40
CA ASP A 85 -19.29 6.62 1.26
C ASP A 85 -20.30 6.07 2.27
N THR A 86 -20.67 6.88 3.25
CA THR A 86 -21.59 6.48 4.32
C THR A 86 -23.06 6.73 3.96
N GLY A 87 -23.34 7.15 2.72
CA GLY A 87 -24.70 7.54 2.27
C GLY A 87 -25.14 8.91 2.76
N THR A 88 -24.61 9.40 3.88
CA THR A 88 -24.88 10.72 4.46
C THR A 88 -23.66 11.65 4.43
N GLY A 89 -22.47 11.13 4.12
CA GLY A 89 -21.22 11.88 4.07
C GLY A 89 -20.09 11.14 3.36
N LYS A 90 -19.06 11.88 2.96
CA LYS A 90 -17.86 11.36 2.27
C LYS A 90 -16.68 11.36 3.22
N LEU A 91 -16.16 10.16 3.52
CA LEU A 91 -14.89 9.98 4.24
C LEU A 91 -13.75 9.86 3.21
N THR A 92 -12.72 10.68 3.35
CA THR A 92 -11.51 10.60 2.52
C THR A 92 -10.30 10.57 3.43
N PHE A 93 -9.41 9.62 3.17
CA PHE A 93 -8.17 9.45 3.91
C PHE A 93 -7.01 9.42 2.93
N ASP A 94 -6.06 10.31 3.14
CA ASP A 94 -4.83 10.38 2.38
C ASP A 94 -3.70 9.74 3.17
N TYR A 95 -3.01 8.78 2.54
CA TYR A 95 -1.90 8.04 3.15
C TYR A 95 -0.64 8.13 2.29
N ILE A 96 0.50 8.12 2.96
CA ILE A 96 1.75 7.64 2.36
C ILE A 96 2.00 6.25 2.91
N GLU A 97 2.10 5.26 2.03
CA GLU A 97 2.33 3.86 2.37
C GLU A 97 3.73 3.43 1.92
N PHE A 98 4.39 2.65 2.76
CA PHE A 98 5.71 2.07 2.51
C PHE A 98 5.62 0.54 2.58
N PRO A 99 5.18 -0.13 1.50
CA PRO A 99 5.25 -1.59 1.42
C PRO A 99 6.69 -2.07 1.21
N ILE A 100 7.04 -3.19 1.83
CA ILE A 100 8.28 -3.93 1.55
C ILE A 100 7.86 -5.33 1.13
N LEU A 101 7.91 -5.60 -0.18
CA LEU A 101 7.36 -6.81 -0.77
C LEU A 101 8.47 -7.80 -1.12
N LEU A 102 8.27 -9.06 -0.74
CA LEU A 102 9.01 -10.18 -1.28
C LEU A 102 8.25 -10.72 -2.49
N LYS A 103 8.84 -10.59 -3.68
CA LYS A 103 8.26 -10.99 -4.95
C LYS A 103 8.96 -12.25 -5.45
N VAL A 104 8.19 -13.25 -5.83
CA VAL A 104 8.65 -14.48 -6.50
C VAL A 104 8.13 -14.46 -7.93
N ARG A 105 9.05 -14.49 -8.88
CA ARG A 105 8.79 -14.42 -10.32
C ARG A 105 9.06 -15.76 -10.96
N ILE A 106 8.17 -16.19 -11.86
CA ILE A 106 8.35 -17.37 -12.69
C ILE A 106 8.94 -16.91 -14.03
N PRO A 107 10.20 -17.29 -14.35
CA PRO A 107 10.87 -16.83 -15.56
C PRO A 107 10.35 -17.60 -16.78
N THR A 108 9.29 -17.12 -17.43
CA THR A 108 8.68 -17.73 -18.60
C THR A 108 8.71 -16.75 -19.78
N GLY A 109 9.60 -16.99 -20.76
CA GLY A 109 9.63 -16.23 -22.02
C GLY A 109 9.57 -14.70 -21.88
N SER A 110 8.60 -14.07 -22.55
CA SER A 110 8.40 -12.60 -22.54
C SER A 110 7.40 -12.12 -21.47
N ILE A 111 6.63 -13.03 -20.89
CA ILE A 111 5.65 -12.74 -19.83
C ILE A 111 6.08 -13.52 -18.59
N HIS A 112 6.27 -12.83 -17.49
CA HIS A 112 6.71 -13.44 -16.23
C HIS A 112 5.62 -13.26 -15.18
N PRO A 113 4.84 -14.30 -14.88
CA PRO A 113 3.93 -14.29 -13.74
C PRO A 113 4.73 -14.11 -12.43
N PHE A 114 4.17 -13.39 -11.49
CA PHE A 114 4.75 -13.24 -10.18
C PHE A 114 3.68 -13.19 -9.09
N VAL A 115 4.07 -13.56 -7.89
CA VAL A 115 3.31 -13.36 -6.66
C VAL A 115 4.18 -12.59 -5.67
N PHE A 116 3.57 -11.89 -4.76
CA PHE A 116 4.29 -11.15 -3.73
C PHE A 116 3.50 -11.07 -2.44
N ALA A 117 4.23 -10.91 -1.35
CA ALA A 117 3.67 -10.63 -0.04
C ALA A 117 4.66 -9.78 0.76
N GLY A 118 4.15 -9.05 1.75
CA GLY A 118 5.01 -8.30 2.66
C GLY A 118 4.25 -7.36 3.59
N PRO A 119 4.93 -6.78 4.58
CA PRO A 119 4.39 -5.74 5.44
C PRO A 119 4.30 -4.41 4.70
N ALA A 120 3.38 -3.56 5.14
CA ALA A 120 3.29 -2.17 4.74
C ALA A 120 3.07 -1.27 5.95
N PHE A 121 3.71 -0.11 5.94
CA PHE A 121 3.61 0.93 6.95
C PHE A 121 2.92 2.14 6.32
N GLY A 122 1.77 2.53 6.85
CA GLY A 122 0.99 3.67 6.38
C GLY A 122 1.12 4.86 7.33
N PHE A 123 1.30 6.04 6.79
CA PHE A 123 1.22 7.29 7.53
C PHE A 123 0.07 8.11 6.96
N ARG A 124 -0.91 8.43 7.81
CA ARG A 124 -2.03 9.27 7.43
C ARG A 124 -1.57 10.73 7.36
N LEU A 125 -1.82 11.36 6.22
CA LEU A 125 -1.55 12.77 6.00
C LEU A 125 -2.74 13.63 6.41
N ASP A 126 -3.93 13.25 5.94
CA ASP A 126 -5.18 13.96 6.17
C ASP A 126 -6.35 12.97 6.32
N ALA A 127 -7.30 13.34 7.20
CA ALA A 127 -8.60 12.71 7.32
C ALA A 127 -9.67 13.79 7.16
N LEU A 128 -10.55 13.63 6.19
CA LEU A 128 -11.62 14.58 5.87
C LEU A 128 -12.97 13.88 5.96
N VAL A 129 -13.88 14.46 6.73
CA VAL A 129 -15.32 14.10 6.73
C VAL A 129 -16.07 15.29 6.14
N ASP A 130 -16.69 15.10 5.00
CA ASP A 130 -17.39 16.17 4.24
C ASP A 130 -16.54 17.44 4.03
N GLY A 131 -15.20 17.26 3.85
CA GLY A 131 -14.25 18.36 3.67
C GLY A 131 -13.74 19.00 4.98
N VAL A 132 -14.18 18.54 6.15
CA VAL A 132 -13.73 19.04 7.47
C VAL A 132 -12.62 18.12 8.00
N LYS A 133 -11.47 18.68 8.38
CA LYS A 133 -10.31 17.94 8.94
C LYS A 133 -10.61 17.40 10.34
N ILE A 134 -10.30 16.11 10.54
CA ILE A 134 -10.32 15.44 11.84
C ILE A 134 -8.88 15.22 12.32
N ASN A 135 -8.54 15.72 13.51
CA ASN A 135 -7.16 15.69 14.04
C ASN A 135 -6.87 14.55 15.04
N ASP A 136 -7.89 13.81 15.52
CA ASP A 136 -7.77 12.90 16.66
C ASP A 136 -7.63 11.41 16.30
N MET A 137 -7.10 11.08 15.10
CA MET A 137 -6.88 9.68 14.72
C MET A 137 -5.40 9.29 14.73
N PRO A 138 -5.06 8.02 15.05
CA PRO A 138 -3.67 7.54 15.04
C PRO A 138 -2.98 7.82 13.71
N PRO A 139 -1.74 8.39 13.72
CA PRO A 139 -1.07 8.81 12.49
C PRO A 139 -0.44 7.66 11.71
N ALA A 140 -0.26 6.49 12.33
CA ALA A 140 0.41 5.34 11.72
C ALA A 140 -0.51 4.12 11.64
N ASP A 141 -0.43 3.40 10.54
CA ASP A 141 -1.19 2.18 10.27
C ASP A 141 -0.23 1.07 9.81
N TYR A 142 -0.49 -0.17 10.26
CA TYR A 142 0.27 -1.35 9.87
C TYR A 142 -0.64 -2.28 9.09
N SER A 143 -0.14 -2.79 7.96
CA SER A 143 -0.90 -3.69 7.11
C SER A 143 -0.03 -4.79 6.52
N ALA A 144 -0.67 -5.87 6.11
CA ALA A 144 -0.06 -6.93 5.30
C ALA A 144 -0.58 -6.81 3.87
N VAL A 145 0.32 -6.99 2.91
CA VAL A 145 0.00 -6.96 1.48
C VAL A 145 0.25 -8.33 0.89
N LEU A 146 -0.70 -8.82 0.11
CA LEU A 146 -0.58 -10.03 -0.69
C LEU A 146 -1.08 -9.73 -2.10
N GLY A 147 -0.41 -10.26 -3.11
CA GLY A 147 -0.85 -10.03 -4.48
C GLY A 147 -0.11 -10.86 -5.53
N GLY A 148 -0.47 -10.60 -6.77
CA GLY A 148 0.17 -11.23 -7.91
C GLY A 148 -0.08 -10.45 -9.18
N GLY A 149 0.68 -10.78 -10.22
CA GLY A 149 0.60 -10.06 -11.47
C GLY A 149 1.44 -10.65 -12.57
N LEU A 150 1.58 -9.87 -13.62
CA LEU A 150 2.34 -10.19 -14.81
C LEU A 150 3.38 -9.10 -15.06
N GLN A 151 4.60 -9.52 -15.30
CA GLN A 151 5.63 -8.64 -15.84
C GLN A 151 5.77 -8.92 -17.33
N LEU A 152 5.56 -7.88 -18.15
CA LEU A 152 5.68 -7.92 -19.59
C LEU A 152 7.06 -7.38 -19.98
N GLY A 153 7.85 -8.23 -20.59
CA GLY A 153 9.24 -7.92 -20.91
C GLY A 153 10.05 -7.63 -19.62
N ARG A 154 10.78 -6.50 -19.63
CA ARG A 154 11.68 -6.11 -18.53
C ARG A 154 11.15 -4.93 -17.72
N SER A 155 10.12 -4.26 -18.19
CA SER A 155 9.74 -2.92 -17.70
C SER A 155 8.29 -2.80 -17.21
N ILE A 156 7.33 -3.47 -17.85
CA ILE A 156 5.90 -3.27 -17.54
C ILE A 156 5.44 -4.29 -16.52
N HIS A 157 4.79 -3.82 -15.46
CA HIS A 157 4.21 -4.65 -14.41
C HIS A 157 2.73 -4.35 -14.30
N ILE A 158 1.91 -5.38 -14.28
CA ILE A 158 0.47 -5.29 -14.02
C ILE A 158 0.21 -6.18 -12.83
N ASP A 159 -0.33 -5.63 -11.74
CA ASP A 159 -0.61 -6.41 -10.54
C ASP A 159 -1.95 -6.08 -9.89
N VAL A 160 -2.49 -7.08 -9.20
CA VAL A 160 -3.61 -6.95 -8.28
C VAL A 160 -3.11 -7.30 -6.89
N ARG A 161 -3.46 -6.46 -5.91
CA ARG A 161 -3.04 -6.61 -4.51
C ARG A 161 -4.19 -6.47 -3.55
N TYR A 162 -4.11 -7.23 -2.49
CA TYR A 162 -5.00 -7.14 -1.35
C TYR A 162 -4.20 -6.68 -0.14
N THR A 163 -4.60 -5.56 0.45
CA THR A 163 -3.98 -4.98 1.64
C THR A 163 -4.93 -5.18 2.81
N MET A 164 -4.45 -5.82 3.87
CA MET A 164 -5.19 -6.08 5.11
C MET A 164 -4.63 -5.23 6.23
N GLY A 165 -5.43 -4.35 6.83
CA GLY A 165 -5.07 -3.64 8.06
C GLY A 165 -4.91 -4.63 9.22
N LEU A 166 -3.85 -4.45 10.01
CA LEU A 166 -3.52 -5.30 11.16
C LEU A 166 -3.89 -4.65 12.50
N GLN A 167 -4.27 -3.38 12.49
CA GLN A 167 -4.65 -2.66 13.71
C GLN A 167 -6.13 -2.85 14.00
N LYS A 168 -6.43 -3.10 15.28
CA LYS A 168 -7.79 -3.04 15.81
C LYS A 168 -8.11 -1.60 16.18
N LEU A 169 -9.24 -1.08 15.73
CA LEU A 169 -9.75 0.19 16.22
C LEU A 169 -10.44 -0.06 17.58
N GLU A 170 -9.80 0.36 18.65
CA GLU A 170 -10.43 0.44 19.97
C GLU A 170 -11.18 1.77 20.05
N ILE A 171 -12.51 1.72 20.08
CA ILE A 171 -13.35 2.90 20.34
C ILE A 171 -13.68 2.86 21.84
N PRO A 172 -13.32 3.90 22.63
CA PRO A 172 -13.71 4.00 24.03
C PRO A 172 -15.24 3.85 24.14
N ASP A 173 -15.71 3.06 25.09
CA ASP A 173 -17.12 2.80 25.42
C ASP A 173 -17.93 1.88 24.46
N ILE A 174 -17.32 1.22 23.49
CA ILE A 174 -17.97 0.20 22.69
C ILE A 174 -17.10 -1.05 22.72
N ASP A 175 -17.68 -2.19 23.10
CA ASP A 175 -17.00 -3.49 23.08
C ASP A 175 -16.32 -3.74 21.75
N THR A 176 -15.10 -4.25 21.79
CA THR A 176 -14.10 -4.41 20.72
C THR A 176 -14.71 -4.69 19.35
N ILE A 177 -14.80 -3.68 18.50
CA ILE A 177 -15.20 -3.86 17.12
C ILE A 177 -13.95 -4.19 16.31
N ASP A 178 -13.86 -5.43 15.82
CA ASP A 178 -12.81 -5.87 14.89
C ASP A 178 -13.06 -5.25 13.49
N LEU A 179 -12.85 -3.94 13.34
CA LEU A 179 -12.87 -3.27 12.03
C LEU A 179 -11.55 -3.57 11.32
N LYS A 180 -11.58 -4.52 10.40
CA LYS A 180 -10.45 -4.76 9.48
C LYS A 180 -10.66 -3.95 8.20
N ASN A 181 -9.85 -2.93 8.04
CA ASN A 181 -9.82 -2.19 6.79
C ASN A 181 -9.10 -3.04 5.72
N SER A 182 -9.78 -3.39 4.64
CA SER A 182 -9.19 -4.11 3.52
C SER A 182 -9.32 -3.31 2.23
N VAL A 183 -8.27 -3.35 1.42
CA VAL A 183 -8.21 -2.62 0.15
C VAL A 183 -7.78 -3.56 -0.96
N LEU A 184 -8.57 -3.65 -2.00
CA LEU A 184 -8.21 -4.30 -3.25
C LEU A 184 -7.71 -3.21 -4.22
N SER A 185 -6.52 -3.40 -4.79
CA SER A 185 -5.95 -2.44 -5.74
C SER A 185 -5.51 -3.15 -7.01
N ALA A 186 -5.70 -2.48 -8.15
CA ALA A 186 -5.12 -2.88 -9.43
C ALA A 186 -4.13 -1.81 -9.87
N THR A 187 -2.89 -2.20 -10.16
CA THR A 187 -1.80 -1.26 -10.47
C THR A 187 -1.05 -1.60 -11.74
N LEU A 188 -0.57 -0.54 -12.39
CA LEU A 188 0.36 -0.59 -13.52
C LEU A 188 1.68 0.05 -13.08
N GLY A 189 2.79 -0.64 -13.30
CA GLY A 189 4.14 -0.19 -13.00
C GLY A 189 5.02 -0.13 -14.23
N LEU A 190 5.95 0.80 -14.25
CA LEU A 190 6.98 0.93 -15.29
C LEU A 190 8.35 0.99 -14.61
N ALA A 191 9.20 -0.02 -14.87
CA ALA A 191 10.56 -0.14 -14.33
C ALA A 191 11.61 0.26 -15.38
N PHE A 192 12.69 0.90 -14.92
CA PHE A 192 13.81 1.40 -15.73
C PHE A 192 15.13 0.75 -15.33
#